data_afdb46fa79b8d242cefc4ba486cd0737
#
_entry.id   afdb46fa79b8d242cefc4ba486cd0737
#
_cell.length_a   1.000
_cell.length_b   1.000
_cell.length_c   1.000
_cell.angle_alpha   90.00
_cell.angle_beta   90.00
_cell.angle_gamma   90.00
#
_symmetry.space_group_name_H-M   'P 1'
#
loop_
_entity.id
_entity.type
_entity.pdbx_description
1 polymer ?
#
loop_
_entity_poly.entity_id
_entity_poly.type
_entity_poly.pdbx_seq_one_letter_code
_entity_poly.pdbx_strand_id
1 'polypeptide(L)'
;MTKKLTTVVEDIYDRIGVLGQGETIDVCDKDLDKFAEFMKQALKDWLTPRTNREPTLRMSNIGKPKRQLWYDMNSKRESQGIPSPVLIKFLYGHILERVVLFLTELAGHKVTDEQKEVKISGILGHMDCKIDGEVVDIKSASGFAFKKFRDGSLPDDDPFGYMAQLAGYEHSEETTDGGFLAINKETGELALFQPDELDKPNIPFKIEELQKIIK
;
A
#
# COMPACT_ATOMS: atom_id res chain seq x y z
N MET A 1 -2.07 -4.49 27.08
CA MET A 1 -1.08 -5.28 26.30
C MET A 1 -0.67 -4.47 25.10
N THR A 2 0.59 -4.49 24.69
CA THR A 2 1.04 -3.82 23.47
C THR A 2 0.53 -4.62 22.28
N LYS A 3 -0.22 -3.99 21.39
CA LYS A 3 -0.67 -4.61 20.12
C LYS A 3 0.54 -4.92 19.24
N LYS A 4 0.39 -5.89 18.34
CA LYS A 4 1.40 -6.29 17.37
C LYS A 4 0.79 -6.37 15.98
N LEU A 5 1.54 -6.02 14.96
CA LEU A 5 1.08 -6.12 13.58
C LEU A 5 0.49 -7.50 13.25
N THR A 6 1.08 -8.58 13.77
CA THR A 6 0.63 -9.97 13.54
C THR A 6 -0.80 -10.28 13.98
N THR A 7 -1.39 -9.47 14.87
CA THR A 7 -2.77 -9.67 15.36
C THR A 7 -3.78 -8.74 14.71
N VAL A 8 -3.33 -7.85 13.80
CA VAL A 8 -4.16 -6.74 13.26
C VAL A 8 -5.47 -7.23 12.63
N VAL A 9 -5.44 -8.30 11.85
CA VAL A 9 -6.64 -8.83 11.16
C VAL A 9 -7.63 -9.42 12.17
N GLU A 10 -7.14 -10.23 13.10
CA GLU A 10 -7.96 -10.83 14.17
C GLU A 10 -8.58 -9.75 15.06
N ASP A 11 -7.76 -8.79 15.50
CA ASP A 11 -8.21 -7.68 16.33
C ASP A 11 -9.27 -6.80 15.64
N ILE A 12 -9.13 -6.58 14.31
CA ILE A 12 -10.16 -5.87 13.54
C ILE A 12 -11.45 -6.69 13.51
N TYR A 13 -11.38 -7.98 13.21
CA TYR A 13 -12.58 -8.83 13.14
C TYR A 13 -13.27 -8.95 14.49
N ASP A 14 -12.53 -9.12 15.56
CA ASP A 14 -13.07 -9.16 16.94
C ASP A 14 -13.77 -7.84 17.26
N ARG A 15 -13.14 -6.72 16.92
CA ARG A 15 -13.69 -5.39 17.21
C ARG A 15 -15.01 -5.13 16.46
N ILE A 16 -15.10 -5.47 15.19
CA ILE A 16 -16.31 -5.25 14.40
C ILE A 16 -17.34 -6.39 14.54
N GLY A 17 -16.93 -7.57 15.02
CA GLY A 17 -17.79 -8.74 15.17
C GLY A 17 -18.96 -8.50 16.10
N VAL A 18 -18.82 -7.61 17.09
CA VAL A 18 -19.89 -7.25 18.03
C VAL A 18 -21.09 -6.60 17.31
N LEU A 19 -20.86 -5.92 16.17
CA LEU A 19 -21.96 -5.36 15.35
C LEU A 19 -22.88 -6.46 14.80
N GLY A 20 -22.32 -7.62 14.45
CA GLY A 20 -23.08 -8.79 14.00
C GLY A 20 -23.95 -9.41 15.12
N GLN A 21 -23.66 -9.09 16.38
CA GLN A 21 -24.40 -9.50 17.56
C GLN A 21 -25.44 -8.46 18.00
N GLY A 22 -25.55 -7.34 17.26
CA GLY A 22 -26.49 -6.25 17.55
C GLY A 22 -25.96 -5.27 18.61
N GLU A 23 -24.68 -5.34 18.96
CA GLU A 23 -24.03 -4.38 19.84
C GLU A 23 -23.59 -3.14 19.04
N THR A 24 -23.35 -2.05 19.73
CA THR A 24 -22.82 -0.79 19.15
C THR A 24 -21.35 -0.63 19.46
N ILE A 25 -20.61 -0.02 18.55
CA ILE A 25 -19.24 0.42 18.80
C ILE A 25 -19.27 1.94 19.00
N ASP A 26 -18.88 2.36 20.17
CA ASP A 26 -18.73 3.79 20.46
C ASP A 26 -17.42 4.32 19.87
N VAL A 27 -17.52 5.35 19.03
CA VAL A 27 -16.39 5.99 18.33
C VAL A 27 -16.47 7.48 18.61
N CYS A 28 -15.38 8.09 19.02
CA CYS A 28 -15.39 9.51 19.29
C CYS A 28 -15.50 10.34 17.99
N ASP A 29 -16.20 11.49 18.09
CA ASP A 29 -16.41 12.39 16.94
C ASP A 29 -15.08 12.81 16.31
N LYS A 30 -14.03 12.98 17.10
CA LYS A 30 -12.69 13.34 16.61
C LYS A 30 -12.14 12.31 15.60
N ASP A 31 -12.35 11.01 15.85
CA ASP A 31 -11.85 9.95 14.98
C ASP A 31 -12.71 9.88 13.69
N LEU A 32 -14.01 10.11 13.83
CA LEU A 32 -14.92 10.22 12.68
C LEU A 32 -14.59 11.44 11.83
N ASP A 33 -14.31 12.59 12.43
CA ASP A 33 -13.90 13.81 11.73
C ASP A 33 -12.55 13.61 11.01
N LYS A 34 -11.58 12.95 11.66
CA LYS A 34 -10.31 12.58 11.04
C LYS A 34 -10.55 11.73 9.78
N PHE A 35 -11.36 10.69 9.89
CA PHE A 35 -11.71 9.83 8.76
C PHE A 35 -12.41 10.63 7.63
N ALA A 36 -13.39 11.48 7.97
CA ALA A 36 -14.10 12.30 7.01
C ALA A 36 -13.17 13.27 6.26
N GLU A 37 -12.20 13.89 6.94
CA GLU A 37 -11.25 14.79 6.29
C GLU A 37 -10.29 14.03 5.37
N PHE A 38 -9.84 12.83 5.75
CA PHE A 38 -9.05 11.97 4.84
C PHE A 38 -9.83 11.58 3.59
N MET A 39 -11.09 11.20 3.73
CA MET A 39 -11.95 10.88 2.59
C MET A 39 -12.14 12.08 1.66
N LYS A 40 -12.36 13.24 2.22
CA LYS A 40 -12.48 14.50 1.49
C LYS A 40 -11.19 14.83 0.74
N GLN A 41 -10.03 14.64 1.37
CA GLN A 41 -8.73 14.89 0.72
C GLN A 41 -8.48 13.89 -0.41
N ALA A 42 -8.74 12.59 -0.21
CA ALA A 42 -8.62 11.56 -1.23
C ALA A 42 -9.48 11.87 -2.48
N LEU A 43 -10.71 12.37 -2.29
CA LEU A 43 -11.57 12.80 -3.38
C LEU A 43 -11.02 14.03 -4.10
N LYS A 44 -10.53 15.03 -3.36
CA LYS A 44 -9.91 16.22 -3.96
C LYS A 44 -8.69 15.85 -4.82
N ASP A 45 -7.82 14.99 -4.30
CA ASP A 45 -6.61 14.53 -4.99
C ASP A 45 -6.96 13.74 -6.25
N TRP A 46 -7.99 12.89 -6.17
CA TRP A 46 -8.47 12.13 -7.32
C TRP A 46 -9.11 13.03 -8.40
N LEU A 47 -9.83 14.07 -8.00
CA LEU A 47 -10.46 15.04 -8.92
C LEU A 47 -9.47 16.04 -9.52
N THR A 48 -8.28 16.14 -8.93
CA THR A 48 -7.26 17.07 -9.42
C THR A 48 -6.49 16.44 -10.59
N PRO A 49 -6.43 17.10 -11.78
CA PRO A 49 -5.68 16.57 -12.90
C PRO A 49 -4.21 16.34 -12.52
N ARG A 50 -3.74 15.12 -12.70
CA ARG A 50 -2.31 14.85 -12.58
C ARG A 50 -1.62 15.42 -13.82
N THR A 51 -0.97 16.55 -13.68
CA THR A 51 -0.13 17.14 -14.76
C THR A 51 0.85 16.09 -15.26
N ASN A 52 1.17 16.13 -16.57
CA ASN A 52 2.16 15.27 -17.20
C ASN A 52 3.47 15.32 -16.39
N ARG A 53 3.69 14.26 -15.60
CA ARG A 53 4.95 14.11 -14.87
C ARG A 53 5.94 13.43 -15.80
N GLU A 54 7.14 13.97 -15.90
CA GLU A 54 8.24 13.27 -16.55
C GLU A 54 8.35 11.84 -15.96
N PRO A 55 8.52 10.83 -16.83
CA PRO A 55 8.72 9.47 -16.37
C PRO A 55 9.93 9.39 -15.46
N THR A 56 9.74 8.92 -14.23
CA THR A 56 10.82 8.82 -13.25
C THR A 56 10.74 7.50 -12.49
N LEU A 57 11.90 7.01 -12.03
CA LEU A 57 11.92 5.92 -11.04
C LEU A 57 11.29 6.41 -9.73
N ARG A 58 10.43 5.57 -9.17
CA ARG A 58 9.78 5.75 -7.86
C ARG A 58 9.75 4.41 -7.14
N MET A 59 9.65 4.42 -5.82
CA MET A 59 9.53 3.17 -5.05
C MET A 59 8.40 2.29 -5.57
N SER A 60 7.28 2.85 -5.96
CA SER A 60 6.12 2.11 -6.48
C SER A 60 6.34 1.45 -7.86
N ASN A 61 7.46 1.70 -8.54
CA ASN A 61 7.73 1.09 -9.85
C ASN A 61 9.07 0.35 -9.95
N ILE A 62 9.95 0.42 -8.94
CA ILE A 62 11.27 -0.24 -8.99
C ILE A 62 11.19 -1.76 -9.11
N GLY A 63 10.07 -2.37 -8.75
CA GLY A 63 9.83 -3.81 -8.85
C GLY A 63 9.38 -4.28 -10.22
N LYS A 64 8.98 -3.37 -11.11
CA LYS A 64 8.54 -3.73 -12.47
C LYS A 64 9.65 -4.37 -13.31
N PRO A 65 9.29 -5.19 -14.31
CA PRO A 65 10.27 -5.75 -15.25
C PRO A 65 11.12 -4.65 -15.90
N LYS A 66 12.44 -4.87 -15.99
CA LYS A 66 13.41 -3.90 -16.52
C LYS A 66 13.04 -3.36 -17.90
N ARG A 67 12.59 -4.25 -18.80
CA ARG A 67 12.15 -3.87 -20.13
C ARG A 67 10.95 -2.91 -20.10
N GLN A 68 9.99 -3.16 -19.21
CA GLN A 68 8.83 -2.28 -19.05
C GLN A 68 9.27 -0.91 -18.53
N LEU A 69 10.14 -0.87 -17.51
CA LEU A 69 10.68 0.38 -16.97
C LEU A 69 11.42 1.19 -18.03
N TRP A 70 12.24 0.51 -18.85
CA TRP A 70 12.94 1.18 -19.93
C TRP A 70 11.96 1.85 -20.93
N TYR A 71 10.92 1.13 -21.35
CA TYR A 71 9.88 1.69 -22.22
C TYR A 71 9.10 2.81 -21.53
N ASP A 72 8.76 2.65 -20.24
CA ASP A 72 8.03 3.68 -19.49
C ASP A 72 8.86 4.98 -19.38
N MET A 73 10.20 4.90 -19.35
CA MET A 73 11.09 6.05 -19.22
C MET A 73 11.50 6.67 -20.58
N ASN A 74 11.64 5.87 -21.64
CA ASN A 74 12.24 6.32 -22.90
C ASN A 74 11.22 6.48 -24.03
N SER A 75 10.01 5.94 -23.91
CA SER A 75 9.01 6.07 -24.97
C SER A 75 8.22 7.37 -24.81
N LYS A 76 8.28 8.22 -25.83
CA LYS A 76 7.34 9.34 -25.97
C LYS A 76 5.97 8.78 -26.36
N ARG A 77 5.26 8.20 -25.40
CA ARG A 77 3.88 7.79 -25.63
C ARG A 77 3.02 9.06 -25.66
N GLU A 78 2.31 9.25 -26.77
CA GLU A 78 1.14 10.14 -26.72
C GLU A 78 0.23 9.60 -25.61
N SER A 79 -0.06 10.43 -24.65
CA SER A 79 -0.94 10.07 -23.52
C SER A 79 -2.33 9.81 -24.09
N GLN A 80 -2.68 8.55 -24.30
CA GLN A 80 -4.06 8.17 -24.66
C GLN A 80 -5.06 8.39 -23.53
N GLY A 81 -4.61 8.99 -22.42
CA GLY A 81 -5.41 9.13 -21.22
C GLY A 81 -5.64 7.79 -20.49
N ILE A 82 -6.11 7.87 -19.28
CA ILE A 82 -6.48 6.69 -18.48
C ILE A 82 -7.97 6.43 -18.70
N PRO A 83 -8.38 5.21 -19.09
CA PRO A 83 -9.80 4.89 -19.27
C PRO A 83 -10.60 5.15 -17.97
N SER A 84 -11.80 5.72 -18.11
CA SER A 84 -12.65 6.10 -16.96
C SER A 84 -12.88 4.97 -15.93
N PRO A 85 -13.08 3.68 -16.34
CA PRO A 85 -13.21 2.59 -15.37
C PRO A 85 -11.92 2.38 -14.53
N VAL A 86 -10.73 2.66 -15.09
CA VAL A 86 -9.46 2.56 -14.36
C VAL A 86 -9.33 3.70 -13.35
N LEU A 87 -9.80 4.90 -13.68
CA LEU A 87 -9.86 6.02 -12.74
C LEU A 87 -10.72 5.68 -11.51
N ILE A 88 -11.89 5.04 -11.73
CA ILE A 88 -12.74 4.57 -10.62
C ILE A 88 -12.01 3.52 -9.77
N LYS A 89 -11.25 2.60 -10.39
CA LYS A 89 -10.45 1.62 -9.62
C LYS A 89 -9.39 2.30 -8.74
N PHE A 90 -8.78 3.38 -9.21
CA PHE A 90 -7.83 4.16 -8.38
C PHE A 90 -8.54 4.82 -7.20
N LEU A 91 -9.75 5.37 -7.42
CA LEU A 91 -10.55 5.90 -6.32
C LEU A 91 -10.88 4.83 -5.28
N TYR A 92 -11.27 3.63 -5.71
CA TYR A 92 -11.51 2.50 -4.79
C TYR A 92 -10.25 2.17 -3.96
N GLY A 93 -9.07 2.23 -4.56
CA GLY A 93 -7.81 2.02 -3.84
C GLY A 93 -7.66 3.00 -2.68
N HIS A 94 -7.81 4.29 -2.96
CA HIS A 94 -7.69 5.34 -1.94
C HIS A 94 -8.75 5.24 -0.85
N ILE A 95 -10.02 4.94 -1.22
CA ILE A 95 -11.12 4.80 -0.26
C ILE A 95 -10.85 3.61 0.66
N LEU A 96 -10.53 2.44 0.09
CA LEU A 96 -10.34 1.21 0.87
C LEU A 96 -9.11 1.29 1.77
N GLU A 97 -8.03 1.94 1.33
CA GLU A 97 -6.87 2.23 2.18
C GLU A 97 -7.30 2.98 3.45
N ARG A 98 -8.11 4.04 3.32
CA ARG A 98 -8.59 4.81 4.46
C ARG A 98 -9.53 4.03 5.37
N VAL A 99 -10.40 3.19 4.78
CA VAL A 99 -11.26 2.30 5.55
C VAL A 99 -10.44 1.31 6.37
N VAL A 100 -9.42 0.67 5.77
CA VAL A 100 -8.56 -0.28 6.48
C VAL A 100 -7.80 0.40 7.61
N LEU A 101 -7.24 1.60 7.39
CA LEU A 101 -6.55 2.36 8.44
C LEU A 101 -7.49 2.73 9.60
N PHE A 102 -8.71 3.19 9.30
CA PHE A 102 -9.71 3.48 10.31
C PHE A 102 -10.07 2.24 11.15
N LEU A 103 -10.28 1.09 10.50
CA LEU A 103 -10.57 -0.19 11.19
C LEU A 103 -9.38 -0.63 12.07
N THR A 104 -8.16 -0.39 11.61
CA THR A 104 -6.93 -0.69 12.34
C THR A 104 -6.86 0.15 13.64
N GLU A 105 -7.10 1.46 13.55
CA GLU A 105 -7.15 2.36 14.71
C GLU A 105 -8.32 1.98 15.62
N LEU A 106 -9.50 1.66 15.08
CA LEU A 106 -10.69 1.23 15.82
C LEU A 106 -10.44 -0.06 16.63
N ALA A 107 -9.60 -0.95 16.11
CA ALA A 107 -9.16 -2.17 16.79
C ALA A 107 -8.06 -1.92 17.85
N GLY A 108 -7.63 -0.67 18.02
CA GLY A 108 -6.68 -0.25 19.04
C GLY A 108 -5.20 -0.38 18.65
N HIS A 109 -4.90 -0.58 17.37
CA HIS A 109 -3.54 -0.50 16.83
C HIS A 109 -3.12 0.95 16.63
N LYS A 110 -1.82 1.19 16.73
CA LYS A 110 -1.25 2.52 16.52
C LYS A 110 -0.82 2.71 15.07
N VAL A 111 -1.50 3.59 14.35
CA VAL A 111 -1.12 4.01 13.00
C VAL A 111 -0.30 5.29 13.08
N THR A 112 0.86 5.32 12.41
CA THR A 112 1.76 6.48 12.34
C THR A 112 2.39 6.61 10.95
N ASP A 113 3.08 7.72 10.71
CA ASP A 113 3.85 7.98 9.49
C ASP A 113 3.03 7.82 8.20
N GLU A 114 1.73 8.17 8.24
CA GLU A 114 0.83 8.07 7.08
C GLU A 114 1.35 8.92 5.92
N GLN A 115 1.47 8.30 4.73
CA GLN A 115 1.95 8.91 3.49
C GLN A 115 3.32 9.60 3.63
N LYS A 116 4.19 9.09 4.51
CA LYS A 116 5.54 9.62 4.72
C LYS A 116 6.36 9.51 3.45
N GLU A 117 6.91 10.65 3.01
CA GLU A 117 7.87 10.67 1.92
C GLU A 117 9.20 10.03 2.35
N VAL A 118 9.70 9.12 1.54
CA VAL A 118 10.99 8.45 1.70
C VAL A 118 11.84 8.59 0.45
N LYS A 119 13.17 8.57 0.62
CA LYS A 119 14.09 8.74 -0.50
C LYS A 119 15.31 7.84 -0.36
N ILE A 120 15.57 7.02 -1.37
CA ILE A 120 16.75 6.15 -1.45
C ILE A 120 17.48 6.40 -2.77
N SER A 121 18.76 6.78 -2.73
CA SER A 121 19.58 7.01 -3.93
C SER A 121 18.91 7.91 -4.97
N GLY A 122 18.17 8.92 -4.52
CA GLY A 122 17.44 9.85 -5.39
C GLY A 122 16.05 9.38 -5.84
N ILE A 123 15.65 8.14 -5.54
CA ILE A 123 14.33 7.59 -5.85
C ILE A 123 13.37 7.93 -4.71
N LEU A 124 12.27 8.59 -5.06
CA LEU A 124 11.23 9.00 -4.12
C LEU A 124 10.14 7.92 -4.00
N GLY A 125 9.57 7.80 -2.81
CA GLY A 125 8.38 7.02 -2.52
C GLY A 125 7.56 7.68 -1.42
N HIS A 126 6.31 7.23 -1.29
CA HIS A 126 5.46 7.55 -0.15
C HIS A 126 5.00 6.21 0.41
N MET A 127 5.41 5.89 1.62
CA MET A 127 4.92 4.69 2.29
C MET A 127 3.53 4.96 2.87
N ASP A 128 2.68 3.94 2.87
CA ASP A 128 1.30 4.14 3.32
C ASP A 128 1.25 4.47 4.81
N CYS A 129 1.88 3.68 5.65
CA CYS A 129 1.94 3.95 7.10
C CYS A 129 2.94 3.03 7.84
N LYS A 130 3.02 3.23 9.16
CA LYS A 130 3.46 2.22 10.13
C LYS A 130 2.29 1.81 11.00
N ILE A 131 2.16 0.51 11.26
CA ILE A 131 1.21 -0.06 12.22
C ILE A 131 2.03 -0.70 13.34
N ASP A 132 1.84 -0.23 14.57
CA ASP A 132 2.58 -0.67 15.77
C ASP A 132 4.11 -0.56 15.64
N GLY A 133 4.58 0.33 14.77
CA GLY A 133 6.00 0.57 14.50
C GLY A 133 6.52 -0.10 13.24
N GLU A 134 5.82 -1.09 12.67
CA GLU A 134 6.22 -1.81 11.46
C GLU A 134 5.72 -1.12 10.20
N VAL A 135 6.53 -1.13 9.13
CA VAL A 135 6.17 -0.60 7.81
C VAL A 135 5.05 -1.44 7.20
N VAL A 136 3.94 -0.81 6.84
CA VAL A 136 2.80 -1.51 6.23
C VAL A 136 2.37 -0.81 4.94
N ASP A 137 2.25 -1.61 3.89
CA ASP A 137 1.74 -1.19 2.60
C ASP A 137 0.32 -1.78 2.43
N ILE A 138 -0.68 -0.93 2.23
CA ILE A 138 -2.08 -1.33 2.17
C ILE A 138 -2.49 -1.63 0.74
N LYS A 139 -3.07 -2.79 0.50
CA LYS A 139 -3.46 -3.24 -0.84
C LYS A 139 -4.96 -3.55 -0.94
N SER A 140 -5.66 -2.89 -1.86
CA SER A 140 -7.00 -3.31 -2.29
C SER A 140 -6.89 -4.27 -3.47
N ALA A 141 -7.27 -5.51 -3.28
CA ALA A 141 -7.06 -6.58 -4.26
C ALA A 141 -8.37 -7.17 -4.79
N SER A 142 -8.38 -7.66 -6.05
CA SER A 142 -9.43 -8.57 -6.53
C SER A 142 -9.28 -9.93 -5.89
N GLY A 143 -10.32 -10.77 -5.91
CA GLY A 143 -10.28 -12.08 -5.28
C GLY A 143 -9.10 -12.95 -5.72
N PHE A 144 -8.70 -12.89 -7.00
CA PHE A 144 -7.51 -13.60 -7.50
C PHE A 144 -6.21 -13.04 -6.92
N ALA A 145 -6.04 -11.72 -6.92
CA ALA A 145 -4.82 -11.09 -6.41
C ALA A 145 -4.73 -11.19 -4.86
N PHE A 146 -5.87 -11.13 -4.17
CA PHE A 146 -5.95 -11.26 -2.72
C PHE A 146 -5.41 -12.59 -2.21
N LYS A 147 -5.66 -13.69 -2.94
CA LYS A 147 -5.15 -15.02 -2.58
C LYS A 147 -3.63 -15.04 -2.43
N LYS A 148 -2.89 -14.26 -3.23
CA LYS A 148 -1.43 -14.20 -3.13
C LYS A 148 -0.94 -13.67 -1.79
N PHE A 149 -1.64 -12.70 -1.22
CA PHE A 149 -1.35 -12.18 0.12
C PHE A 149 -1.78 -13.17 1.20
N ARG A 150 -2.99 -13.72 1.08
CA ARG A 150 -3.54 -14.66 2.07
C ARG A 150 -2.73 -15.96 2.15
N ASP A 151 -2.35 -16.50 1.00
CA ASP A 151 -1.70 -17.79 0.88
C ASP A 151 -0.15 -17.68 0.88
N GLY A 152 0.40 -16.45 0.98
CA GLY A 152 1.85 -16.18 1.03
C GLY A 152 2.57 -16.38 -0.33
N SER A 153 1.85 -16.50 -1.44
CA SER A 153 2.43 -16.80 -2.76
C SER A 153 2.78 -15.56 -3.59
N LEU A 154 2.74 -14.37 -3.00
CA LEU A 154 3.12 -13.14 -3.70
C LEU A 154 4.56 -13.14 -4.23
N PRO A 155 5.58 -13.69 -3.53
CA PRO A 155 6.95 -13.74 -4.06
C PRO A 155 7.08 -14.52 -5.38
N ASP A 156 6.25 -15.55 -5.58
CA ASP A 156 6.27 -16.40 -6.78
C ASP A 156 5.68 -15.71 -8.01
N ASP A 157 4.76 -14.76 -7.81
CA ASP A 157 4.08 -14.04 -8.90
C ASP A 157 3.73 -12.61 -8.50
N ASP A 158 4.72 -11.71 -8.60
CA ASP A 158 4.62 -10.28 -8.31
C ASP A 158 4.80 -9.40 -9.57
N PRO A 159 3.83 -9.38 -10.48
CA PRO A 159 3.93 -8.61 -11.72
C PRO A 159 3.95 -7.08 -11.50
N PHE A 160 3.55 -6.61 -10.33
CA PHE A 160 3.51 -5.19 -9.99
C PHE A 160 4.77 -4.71 -9.27
N GLY A 161 5.57 -5.63 -8.73
CA GLY A 161 6.80 -5.30 -8.01
C GLY A 161 6.58 -4.83 -6.58
N TYR A 162 5.54 -5.34 -5.93
CA TYR A 162 5.19 -4.98 -4.55
C TYR A 162 6.29 -5.37 -3.56
N MET A 163 6.92 -6.53 -3.75
CA MET A 163 8.03 -6.98 -2.90
C MET A 163 9.18 -5.97 -2.88
N ALA A 164 9.54 -5.43 -4.05
CA ALA A 164 10.59 -4.41 -4.14
C ALA A 164 10.14 -3.06 -3.55
N GLN A 165 8.86 -2.71 -3.67
CA GLN A 165 8.30 -1.51 -3.07
C GLN A 165 8.39 -1.59 -1.54
N LEU A 166 7.91 -2.67 -0.94
CA LEU A 166 7.97 -2.90 0.51
C LEU A 166 9.43 -2.88 1.01
N ALA A 167 10.31 -3.67 0.37
CA ALA A 167 11.73 -3.71 0.73
C ALA A 167 12.41 -2.33 0.64
N GLY A 168 11.99 -1.48 -0.32
CA GLY A 168 12.43 -0.10 -0.41
C GLY A 168 12.02 0.74 0.79
N TYR A 169 10.77 0.63 1.21
CA TYR A 169 10.29 1.34 2.40
C TYR A 169 10.97 0.85 3.67
N GLU A 170 11.09 -0.46 3.85
CA GLU A 170 11.82 -1.04 4.98
C GLU A 170 13.28 -0.59 5.04
N HIS A 171 13.96 -0.61 3.88
CA HIS A 171 15.35 -0.13 3.80
C HIS A 171 15.48 1.35 4.23
N SER A 172 14.50 2.20 3.89
CA SER A 172 14.50 3.61 4.29
C SER A 172 14.24 3.83 5.78
N GLU A 173 13.55 2.89 6.42
CA GLU A 173 13.16 2.93 7.83
C GLU A 173 14.03 2.04 8.72
N GLU A 174 15.07 1.42 8.15
CA GLU A 174 16.02 0.54 8.84
C GLU A 174 15.33 -0.63 9.58
N THR A 175 14.30 -1.23 8.94
CA THR A 175 13.53 -2.36 9.46
C THR A 175 13.44 -3.48 8.40
N THR A 176 13.02 -4.68 8.84
CA THR A 176 12.83 -5.86 7.97
C THR A 176 11.48 -6.55 8.18
N ASP A 177 10.71 -6.11 9.20
CA ASP A 177 9.50 -6.79 9.68
C ASP A 177 8.20 -6.20 9.10
N GLY A 178 8.30 -5.46 8.01
CA GLY A 178 7.15 -4.87 7.34
C GLY A 178 6.26 -5.90 6.65
N GLY A 179 5.08 -5.44 6.22
CA GLY A 179 4.11 -6.31 5.58
C GLY A 179 3.10 -5.61 4.70
N PHE A 180 2.26 -6.42 4.10
CA PHE A 180 1.10 -5.99 3.33
C PHE A 180 -0.17 -6.29 4.11
N LEU A 181 -0.99 -5.28 4.34
CA LEU A 181 -2.36 -5.48 4.85
C LEU A 181 -3.31 -5.35 3.66
N ALA A 182 -3.78 -6.49 3.18
CA ALA A 182 -4.62 -6.56 1.99
C ALA A 182 -6.10 -6.67 2.33
N ILE A 183 -6.94 -5.95 1.57
CA ILE A 183 -8.40 -6.11 1.58
C ILE A 183 -8.88 -6.68 0.25
N ASN A 184 -9.66 -7.76 0.32
CA ASN A 184 -10.41 -8.28 -0.82
C ASN A 184 -11.62 -7.37 -1.08
N LYS A 185 -11.57 -6.58 -2.15
CA LYS A 185 -12.64 -5.63 -2.48
C LYS A 185 -13.95 -6.27 -2.94
N GLU A 186 -13.98 -7.59 -3.13
CA GLU A 186 -15.17 -8.35 -3.52
C GLU A 186 -15.90 -8.93 -2.30
N THR A 187 -15.14 -9.36 -1.27
CA THR A 187 -15.68 -10.05 -0.11
C THR A 187 -15.54 -9.28 1.21
N GLY A 188 -14.65 -8.28 1.27
CA GLY A 188 -14.30 -7.59 2.51
C GLY A 188 -13.31 -8.33 3.40
N GLU A 189 -12.81 -9.50 2.99
CA GLU A 189 -11.78 -10.24 3.74
C GLU A 189 -10.49 -9.46 3.84
N LEU A 190 -9.85 -9.53 5.01
CA LEU A 190 -8.52 -8.98 5.28
C LEU A 190 -7.48 -10.10 5.36
N ALA A 191 -6.27 -9.80 4.92
CA ALA A 191 -5.11 -10.66 5.11
C ALA A 191 -3.88 -9.83 5.40
N LEU A 192 -3.08 -10.25 6.37
CA LEU A 192 -1.74 -9.75 6.60
C LEU A 192 -0.75 -10.73 5.98
N PHE A 193 0.17 -10.21 5.17
CA PHE A 193 1.30 -10.95 4.62
C PHE A 193 2.60 -10.24 4.97
N GLN A 194 3.43 -10.88 5.77
CA GLN A 194 4.80 -10.42 6.09
C GLN A 194 5.76 -11.36 5.37
N PRO A 195 6.40 -10.92 4.27
CA PRO A 195 7.31 -11.77 3.51
C PRO A 195 8.62 -11.98 4.29
N ASP A 196 9.22 -13.15 4.11
CA ASP A 196 10.55 -13.43 4.63
C ASP A 196 11.60 -12.48 4.01
N GLU A 197 12.64 -12.15 4.77
CA GLU A 197 13.71 -11.27 4.30
C GLU A 197 14.41 -11.84 3.05
N LEU A 198 14.53 -13.16 2.94
CA LEU A 198 15.13 -13.86 1.79
C LEU A 198 14.34 -13.68 0.49
N ASP A 199 13.05 -13.43 0.57
CA ASP A 199 12.17 -13.19 -0.59
C ASP A 199 12.26 -11.75 -1.08
N LYS A 200 12.83 -10.86 -0.29
CA LYS A 200 12.93 -9.43 -0.59
C LYS A 200 14.20 -9.13 -1.40
N PRO A 201 14.10 -8.29 -2.45
CA PRO A 201 15.28 -7.92 -3.22
C PRO A 201 16.21 -6.98 -2.45
N ASN A 202 17.53 -7.10 -2.66
CA ASN A 202 18.49 -6.12 -2.19
C ASN A 202 18.27 -4.78 -2.91
N ILE A 203 17.77 -3.79 -2.20
CA ILE A 203 17.34 -2.51 -2.77
C ILE A 203 18.48 -1.65 -3.29
N PRO A 204 19.59 -1.42 -2.59
CA PRO A 204 20.74 -0.69 -3.12
C PRO A 204 21.23 -1.25 -4.45
N PHE A 205 21.44 -2.57 -4.52
CA PHE A 205 21.86 -3.24 -5.74
C PHE A 205 20.86 -3.10 -6.88
N LYS A 206 19.57 -3.31 -6.59
CA LYS A 206 18.49 -3.18 -7.57
C LYS A 206 18.40 -1.75 -8.14
N ILE A 207 18.51 -0.74 -7.30
CA ILE A 207 18.47 0.67 -7.73
C ILE A 207 19.69 0.98 -8.64
N GLU A 208 20.90 0.56 -8.24
CA GLU A 208 22.09 0.76 -9.07
C GLU A 208 21.95 0.13 -10.46
N GLU A 209 21.42 -1.08 -10.51
CA GLU A 209 21.15 -1.79 -11.76
C GLU A 209 20.13 -1.05 -12.63
N LEU A 210 19.02 -0.59 -12.07
CA LEU A 210 17.98 0.15 -12.80
C LEU A 210 18.51 1.50 -13.33
N GLN A 211 19.30 2.21 -12.56
CA GLN A 211 19.91 3.50 -12.98
C GLN A 211 20.87 3.33 -14.15
N LYS A 212 21.52 2.17 -14.29
CA LYS A 212 22.40 1.86 -15.46
C LYS A 212 21.58 1.58 -16.73
N ILE A 213 20.38 1.01 -16.59
CA ILE A 213 19.54 0.60 -17.73
C ILE A 213 18.76 1.79 -18.31
N ILE A 214 18.37 2.76 -17.46
CA ILE A 214 17.51 3.88 -17.85
C ILE A 214 18.31 5.04 -18.46
N LYS A 215 19.62 5.07 -18.25
CA LYS A 215 20.53 6.00 -18.93
C LYS A 215 20.70 5.65 -20.40
#